data_60bab05153cb3361b10c8db7b0f3c6c6
#
_entry.id   60bab05153cb3361b10c8db7b0f3c6c6
#
_cell.length_a   1.000
_cell.length_b   1.000
_cell.length_c   1.000
_cell.angle_alpha   90.00
_cell.angle_beta   90.00
_cell.angle_gamma   90.00
#
_symmetry.space_group_name_H-M   'P 1'
#
loop_
_entity.id
_entity.type
_entity.pdbx_description
1 polymer ?
#
loop_
_entity_poly.entity_id
_entity_poly.type
_entity_poly.pdbx_seq_one_letter_code
_entity_poly.pdbx_strand_id
1 'polypeptide(L)'
;MAFVGDILPHSPLVARAQRNEQGFSPMFEDITPLISSADLAICHLETPIAPQGEELSTFPFFGVPPTITEAIAKAGFDRCSTASNHTYDRGVNGIDETVNALLANDVAQSGMARTPSEIEPQTFSVKGVTLSH
;
A
#
# COMPACT_ATOMS: atom_id res chain seq x y z
N MET A 1 2.44 -16.71 8.02
CA MET A 1 2.50 -15.24 7.77
C MET A 1 3.48 -14.99 6.64
N ALA A 2 3.16 -14.01 5.78
CA ALA A 2 4.04 -13.54 4.71
C ALA A 2 4.37 -12.06 4.95
N PHE A 3 5.63 -11.70 4.74
CA PHE A 3 6.10 -10.32 4.76
C PHE A 3 6.87 -10.07 3.48
N VAL A 4 6.60 -8.97 2.80
CA VAL A 4 7.35 -8.55 1.63
C VAL A 4 8.00 -7.20 1.87
N GLY A 5 9.05 -6.93 1.10
CA GLY A 5 9.75 -5.66 1.13
C GLY A 5 9.00 -4.55 0.40
N ASP A 6 9.74 -3.59 -0.10
CA ASP A 6 9.23 -2.33 -0.63
C ASP A 6 8.39 -2.51 -1.90
N ILE A 7 7.16 -2.02 -1.85
CA ILE A 7 6.36 -1.73 -3.03
C ILE A 7 6.66 -0.29 -3.42
N LEU A 8 7.61 -0.15 -4.36
CA LEU A 8 8.17 1.11 -4.82
C LEU A 8 8.06 1.23 -6.35
N PRO A 9 6.89 1.57 -6.89
CA PRO A 9 6.71 1.64 -8.34
C PRO A 9 7.38 2.89 -8.94
N HIS A 10 8.49 2.67 -9.62
CA HIS A 10 9.16 3.68 -10.44
C HIS A 10 8.47 3.91 -11.79
N SER A 11 8.89 4.97 -12.52
CA SER A 11 8.27 5.43 -13.77
C SER A 11 7.95 4.32 -14.79
N PRO A 12 8.82 3.33 -15.05
CA PRO A 12 8.48 2.27 -16.01
C PRO A 12 7.30 1.41 -15.57
N LEU A 13 7.20 1.12 -14.26
CA LEU A 13 6.10 0.33 -13.69
C LEU A 13 4.79 1.13 -13.69
N VAL A 14 4.84 2.40 -13.27
CA VAL A 14 3.67 3.30 -13.32
C VAL A 14 3.16 3.43 -14.75
N ALA A 15 4.06 3.70 -15.72
CA ALA A 15 3.69 3.82 -17.12
C ALA A 15 3.12 2.51 -17.72
N ARG A 16 3.60 1.35 -17.26
CA ARG A 16 3.04 0.05 -17.65
C ARG A 16 1.63 -0.14 -17.08
N ALA A 17 1.45 0.18 -15.79
CA ALA A 17 0.15 0.09 -15.13
C ALA A 17 -0.89 1.01 -15.77
N GLN A 18 -0.53 2.25 -16.12
CA GLN A 18 -1.43 3.19 -16.78
C GLN A 18 -1.90 2.74 -18.18
N ARG A 19 -1.12 1.90 -18.87
CA ARG A 19 -1.48 1.33 -20.19
C ARG A 19 -2.24 0.02 -20.11
N ASN A 20 -2.41 -0.52 -18.90
CA ASN A 20 -3.09 -1.80 -18.67
C ASN A 20 -4.43 -1.56 -17.98
N GLU A 21 -5.52 -2.09 -18.53
CA GLU A 21 -6.86 -1.99 -17.93
C GLU A 21 -6.94 -2.55 -16.51
N GLN A 22 -6.07 -3.52 -16.18
CA GLN A 22 -5.97 -4.12 -14.85
C GLN A 22 -4.95 -3.40 -13.92
N GLY A 23 -4.42 -2.24 -14.34
CA GLY A 23 -3.45 -1.48 -13.57
C GLY A 23 -2.19 -2.27 -13.21
N PHE A 24 -1.86 -2.28 -11.93
CA PHE A 24 -0.70 -3.00 -11.40
C PHE A 24 -0.95 -4.50 -11.17
N SER A 25 -2.19 -4.98 -11.20
CA SER A 25 -2.53 -6.37 -10.83
C SER A 25 -1.69 -7.43 -11.55
N PRO A 26 -1.40 -7.32 -12.87
CA PRO A 26 -0.57 -8.32 -13.55
C PRO A 26 0.88 -8.40 -13.08
N MET A 27 1.35 -7.39 -12.34
CA MET A 27 2.71 -7.40 -11.79
C MET A 27 2.82 -8.25 -10.51
N PHE A 28 1.69 -8.58 -9.89
CA PHE A 28 1.60 -9.44 -8.70
C PHE A 28 1.14 -10.86 -9.03
N GLU A 29 0.73 -11.15 -10.26
CA GLU A 29 0.05 -12.40 -10.65
C GLU A 29 0.84 -13.65 -10.21
N ASP A 30 2.15 -13.66 -10.48
CA ASP A 30 2.99 -14.83 -10.18
C ASP A 30 3.17 -15.08 -8.68
N ILE A 31 3.10 -14.02 -7.84
CA ILE A 31 3.28 -14.13 -6.40
C ILE A 31 1.95 -14.22 -5.63
N THR A 32 0.83 -13.89 -6.27
CA THR A 32 -0.51 -13.91 -5.66
C THR A 32 -0.84 -15.25 -4.98
N PRO A 33 -0.58 -16.44 -5.59
CA PRO A 33 -0.86 -17.70 -4.92
C PRO A 33 -0.08 -17.90 -3.63
N LEU A 34 1.15 -17.38 -3.56
CA LEU A 34 1.98 -17.44 -2.36
C LEU A 34 1.45 -16.51 -1.27
N ILE A 35 1.16 -15.27 -1.62
CA ILE A 35 0.67 -14.24 -0.70
C ILE A 35 -0.69 -14.65 -0.12
N SER A 36 -1.66 -14.99 -1.00
CA SER A 36 -3.03 -15.34 -0.60
C SER A 36 -3.13 -16.67 0.18
N SER A 37 -2.11 -17.53 0.15
CA SER A 37 -2.05 -18.73 0.98
C SER A 37 -1.65 -18.48 2.43
N ALA A 38 -1.14 -17.28 2.75
CA ALA A 38 -0.76 -16.94 4.11
C ALA A 38 -1.98 -16.63 4.98
N ASP A 39 -1.90 -16.93 6.27
CA ASP A 39 -2.94 -16.55 7.24
C ASP A 39 -2.90 -15.07 7.59
N LEU A 40 -1.82 -14.41 7.25
CA LEU A 40 -1.60 -12.97 7.34
C LEU A 40 -0.49 -12.59 6.37
N ALA A 41 -0.76 -11.66 5.48
CA ALA A 41 0.20 -11.09 4.54
C ALA A 41 0.35 -9.58 4.77
N ILE A 42 1.58 -9.13 5.00
CA ILE A 42 1.91 -7.73 5.24
C ILE A 42 2.87 -7.24 4.16
N CYS A 43 2.51 -6.14 3.49
CA CYS A 43 3.38 -5.45 2.57
C CYS A 43 4.07 -4.23 3.22
N HIS A 44 5.05 -3.66 2.54
CA HIS A 44 5.53 -2.31 2.78
C HIS A 44 5.20 -1.44 1.57
N LEU A 45 4.21 -0.54 1.71
CA LEU A 45 3.92 0.46 0.68
C LEU A 45 4.77 1.69 0.95
N GLU A 46 5.86 1.82 0.21
CA GLU A 46 6.86 2.85 0.45
C GLU A 46 6.42 4.24 -0.07
N THR A 47 5.60 4.26 -1.13
CA THR A 47 5.21 5.49 -1.80
C THR A 47 3.82 5.96 -1.41
N PRO A 48 3.60 7.29 -1.27
CA PRO A 48 2.26 7.83 -1.11
C PRO A 48 1.47 7.78 -2.42
N ILE A 49 0.15 7.77 -2.29
CA ILE A 49 -0.77 7.99 -3.40
C ILE A 49 -0.80 9.48 -3.75
N ALA A 50 -0.79 9.79 -5.04
CA ALA A 50 -0.95 11.16 -5.50
C ALA A 50 -2.36 11.67 -5.19
N PRO A 51 -2.52 12.83 -4.53
CA PRO A 51 -3.83 13.44 -4.31
C PRO A 51 -4.60 13.64 -5.61
N GLN A 52 -5.93 13.57 -5.52
CA GLN A 52 -6.78 13.73 -6.70
C GLN A 52 -6.52 15.08 -7.40
N GLY A 53 -6.26 15.02 -8.70
CA GLY A 53 -5.97 16.19 -9.52
C GLY A 53 -4.49 16.60 -9.56
N GLU A 54 -3.62 15.94 -8.78
CA GLU A 54 -2.19 16.14 -8.88
C GLU A 54 -1.55 15.20 -9.92
N GLU A 55 -0.45 15.67 -10.52
CA GLU A 55 0.32 14.86 -11.46
C GLU A 55 1.03 13.71 -10.73
N LEU A 56 1.05 12.55 -11.38
CA LEU A 56 1.84 11.41 -10.91
C LEU A 56 3.33 11.71 -11.03
N SER A 57 4.10 11.29 -10.06
CA SER A 57 5.56 11.38 -10.10
C SER A 57 6.22 10.16 -9.47
N THR A 58 7.49 9.99 -9.76
CA THR A 58 8.36 9.01 -9.15
C THR A 58 9.62 9.70 -8.65
N PHE A 59 10.73 8.97 -8.47
CA PHE A 59 11.96 9.56 -7.94
C PHE A 59 12.24 11.00 -8.45
N PRO A 60 12.62 11.96 -7.56
CA PRO A 60 12.89 11.77 -6.13
C PRO A 60 11.68 11.94 -5.19
N PHE A 61 10.56 12.47 -5.66
CA PHE A 61 9.33 12.67 -4.88
C PHE A 61 8.19 11.88 -5.50
N PHE A 62 7.75 10.85 -4.79
CA PHE A 62 6.75 9.93 -5.31
C PHE A 62 5.32 10.44 -5.12
N GLY A 63 4.47 10.05 -6.04
CA GLY A 63 3.02 10.17 -5.98
C GLY A 63 2.45 9.21 -7.02
N VAL A 64 2.04 8.04 -6.57
CA VAL A 64 1.62 6.94 -7.47
C VAL A 64 0.09 6.87 -7.59
N PRO A 65 -0.44 6.25 -8.65
CA PRO A 65 -1.89 6.14 -8.81
C PRO A 65 -2.51 5.20 -7.77
N PRO A 66 -3.77 5.45 -7.33
CA PRO A 66 -4.46 4.64 -6.32
C PRO A 66 -4.69 3.18 -6.75
N THR A 67 -4.64 2.86 -8.04
CA THR A 67 -4.76 1.49 -8.56
C THR A 67 -3.70 0.53 -8.03
N ILE A 68 -2.63 1.03 -7.39
CA ILE A 68 -1.66 0.18 -6.67
C ILE A 68 -2.30 -0.50 -5.46
N THR A 69 -3.19 0.19 -4.72
CA THR A 69 -3.85 -0.37 -3.54
C THR A 69 -4.86 -1.45 -3.91
N GLU A 70 -5.52 -1.32 -5.06
CA GLU A 70 -6.37 -2.37 -5.62
C GLU A 70 -5.56 -3.63 -5.96
N ALA A 71 -4.39 -3.46 -6.56
CA ALA A 71 -3.50 -4.57 -6.89
C ALA A 71 -2.94 -5.27 -5.64
N ILE A 72 -2.60 -4.50 -4.60
CA ILE A 72 -2.20 -5.00 -3.27
C ILE A 72 -3.31 -5.87 -2.67
N ALA A 73 -4.55 -5.37 -2.64
CA ALA A 73 -5.70 -6.12 -2.15
C ALA A 73 -5.94 -7.40 -2.94
N LYS A 74 -5.94 -7.31 -4.29
CA LYS A 74 -6.12 -8.47 -5.18
C LYS A 74 -5.03 -9.53 -5.05
N ALA A 75 -3.80 -9.12 -4.70
CA ALA A 75 -2.72 -10.05 -4.43
C ALA A 75 -2.89 -10.81 -3.11
N GLY A 76 -3.80 -10.37 -2.24
CA GLY A 76 -4.12 -11.03 -0.98
C GLY A 76 -3.36 -10.48 0.24
N PHE A 77 -2.89 -9.23 0.17
CA PHE A 77 -2.33 -8.58 1.34
C PHE A 77 -3.43 -8.06 2.26
N ASP A 78 -3.30 -8.36 3.54
CA ASP A 78 -4.24 -7.93 4.59
C ASP A 78 -3.89 -6.54 5.13
N ARG A 79 -2.60 -6.21 5.14
CA ARG A 79 -2.07 -4.98 5.74
C ARG A 79 -0.82 -4.49 5.01
N CYS A 80 -0.52 -3.18 5.17
CA CYS A 80 0.77 -2.62 4.76
C CYS A 80 1.37 -1.78 5.89
N SER A 81 2.68 -1.85 6.07
CA SER A 81 3.42 -0.76 6.71
C SER A 81 3.59 0.39 5.72
N THR A 82 3.47 1.62 6.20
CA THR A 82 3.49 2.84 5.37
C THR A 82 4.48 3.90 5.87
N ALA A 83 5.20 3.62 6.97
CA ALA A 83 6.24 4.50 7.48
C ALA A 83 7.53 4.32 6.67
N SER A 84 7.85 5.30 5.82
CA SER A 84 9.06 5.31 4.99
C SER A 84 9.62 6.74 4.85
N ASN A 85 10.79 6.85 4.24
CA ASN A 85 11.35 8.15 3.86
C ASN A 85 10.49 8.90 2.81
N HIS A 86 9.61 8.19 2.09
CA HIS A 86 8.71 8.77 1.08
C HIS A 86 7.31 9.08 1.60
N THR A 87 7.00 8.75 2.86
CA THR A 87 5.67 8.96 3.47
C THR A 87 5.14 10.39 3.24
N TYR A 88 5.98 11.39 3.27
CA TYR A 88 5.60 12.82 3.21
C TYR A 88 5.85 13.48 1.85
N ASP A 89 6.17 12.73 0.80
CA ASP A 89 6.46 13.28 -0.55
C ASP A 89 5.29 14.09 -1.14
N ARG A 90 4.06 13.80 -0.70
CA ARG A 90 2.83 14.51 -1.09
C ARG A 90 2.17 15.25 0.08
N GLY A 91 2.92 15.50 1.15
CA GLY A 91 2.43 16.20 2.34
C GLY A 91 1.25 15.47 3.01
N VAL A 92 0.47 16.23 3.75
CA VAL A 92 -0.70 15.71 4.48
C VAL A 92 -1.74 15.11 3.53
N ASN A 93 -1.97 15.75 2.39
CA ASN A 93 -2.95 15.27 1.41
C ASN A 93 -2.56 13.89 0.85
N GLY A 94 -1.26 13.63 0.64
CA GLY A 94 -0.78 12.31 0.24
C GLY A 94 -0.96 11.24 1.31
N ILE A 95 -0.80 11.61 2.58
CA ILE A 95 -1.11 10.72 3.71
C ILE A 95 -2.60 10.39 3.71
N ASP A 96 -3.48 11.39 3.61
CA ASP A 96 -4.93 11.20 3.58
C ASP A 96 -5.36 10.29 2.43
N GLU A 97 -4.89 10.56 1.21
CA GLU A 97 -5.21 9.75 0.03
C GLU A 97 -4.70 8.31 0.16
N THR A 98 -3.47 8.12 0.68
CA THR A 98 -2.90 6.78 0.85
C THR A 98 -3.69 5.94 1.84
N VAL A 99 -3.99 6.51 3.01
CA VAL A 99 -4.78 5.81 4.04
C VAL A 99 -6.19 5.52 3.53
N ASN A 100 -6.84 6.49 2.87
CA ASN A 100 -8.18 6.29 2.31
C ASN A 100 -8.19 5.22 1.22
N ALA A 101 -7.20 5.22 0.31
CA ALA A 101 -7.13 4.25 -0.78
C ALA A 101 -6.88 2.81 -0.27
N LEU A 102 -6.05 2.63 0.75
CA LEU A 102 -5.84 1.33 1.38
C LEU A 102 -7.11 0.83 2.07
N LEU A 103 -7.74 1.67 2.90
CA LEU A 103 -8.98 1.32 3.60
C LEU A 103 -10.15 1.03 2.66
N ALA A 104 -10.26 1.76 1.54
CA ALA A 104 -11.29 1.52 0.53
C ALA A 104 -11.15 0.15 -0.16
N ASN A 105 -9.99 -0.46 -0.09
CA ASN A 105 -9.69 -1.79 -0.60
C ASN A 105 -9.55 -2.86 0.51
N ASP A 106 -10.03 -2.58 1.72
CA ASP A 106 -9.97 -3.47 2.88
C ASP A 106 -8.55 -3.86 3.31
N VAL A 107 -7.54 -3.06 2.96
CA VAL A 107 -6.16 -3.23 3.38
C VAL A 107 -5.89 -2.33 4.58
N ALA A 108 -5.65 -2.92 5.75
CA ALA A 108 -5.27 -2.16 6.93
C ALA A 108 -3.84 -1.59 6.79
N GLN A 109 -3.50 -0.56 7.55
CA GLN A 109 -2.17 0.01 7.50
C GLN A 109 -1.65 0.42 8.88
N SER A 110 -0.34 0.59 8.97
CA SER A 110 0.35 1.18 10.12
C SER A 110 1.53 2.01 9.63
N GLY A 111 1.68 3.21 10.20
CA GLY A 111 2.77 4.12 9.86
C GLY A 111 2.28 5.51 9.49
N MET A 112 1.48 5.68 8.45
CA MET A 112 0.81 6.94 8.16
C MET A 112 -0.34 7.15 9.15
N ALA A 113 -0.41 8.36 9.74
CA ALA A 113 -1.44 8.72 10.70
C ALA A 113 -1.98 10.12 10.39
N ARG A 114 -3.30 10.26 10.32
CA ARG A 114 -4.02 11.52 10.06
C ARG A 114 -4.42 12.21 11.37
N THR A 115 -4.52 11.42 12.43
CA THR A 115 -4.89 11.87 13.78
C THR A 115 -4.01 11.23 14.84
N PRO A 116 -3.87 11.82 16.02
CA PRO A 116 -3.12 11.21 17.12
C PRO A 116 -3.61 9.80 17.51
N SER A 117 -4.90 9.51 17.34
CA SER A 117 -5.46 8.19 17.66
C SER A 117 -5.04 7.11 16.65
N GLU A 118 -4.64 7.47 15.44
CA GLU A 118 -4.16 6.53 14.42
C GLU A 118 -2.69 6.12 14.63
N ILE A 119 -1.97 6.78 15.55
CA ILE A 119 -0.60 6.42 15.91
C ILE A 119 -0.56 5.16 16.80
N GLU A 120 -1.64 4.90 17.53
CA GLU A 120 -1.70 3.76 18.46
C GLU A 120 -1.60 2.42 17.70
N PRO A 121 -0.71 1.50 18.14
CA PRO A 121 -0.59 0.19 17.51
C PRO A 121 -1.91 -0.56 17.53
N GLN A 122 -2.31 -1.05 16.37
CA GLN A 122 -3.52 -1.86 16.25
C GLN A 122 -3.22 -3.30 16.65
N THR A 123 -4.05 -3.84 17.55
CA THR A 123 -3.99 -5.25 17.91
C THR A 123 -5.08 -6.04 17.20
N PHE A 124 -4.75 -7.23 16.73
CA PHE A 124 -5.66 -8.14 16.04
C PHE A 124 -5.25 -9.59 16.27
N SER A 125 -6.14 -10.54 15.99
CA SER A 125 -5.88 -11.95 16.22
C SER A 125 -5.84 -12.72 14.91
N VAL A 126 -4.83 -13.58 14.76
CA VAL A 126 -4.70 -14.52 13.65
C VAL A 126 -4.52 -15.92 14.22
N LYS A 127 -5.47 -16.82 13.98
CA LYS A 127 -5.47 -18.20 14.50
C LYS A 127 -5.17 -18.30 16.01
N GLY A 128 -5.76 -17.38 16.78
CA GLY A 128 -5.61 -17.36 18.25
C GLY A 128 -4.31 -16.72 18.77
N VAL A 129 -3.47 -16.22 17.88
CA VAL A 129 -2.28 -15.41 18.24
C VAL A 129 -2.63 -13.93 18.14
N THR A 130 -2.43 -13.19 19.23
CA THR A 130 -2.59 -11.74 19.24
C THR A 130 -1.32 -11.10 18.69
N LEU A 131 -1.51 -10.24 17.70
CA LEU A 131 -0.45 -9.50 17.02
C LEU A 131 -0.69 -8.01 17.17
N SER A 132 0.38 -7.22 17.04
CA SER A 132 0.34 -5.76 16.97
C SER A 132 1.14 -5.29 15.75
N HIS A 133 0.59 -4.30 15.03
CA HIS A 133 1.22 -3.74 13.86
C HIS A 133 0.91 -2.25 13.77
#